data_3fb890080e05b4a507b38257c5873585
#
_entry.id   3fb890080e05b4a507b38257c5873585
#
_cell.length_a   1.000
_cell.length_b   1.000
_cell.length_c   1.000
_cell.angle_alpha   90.00
_cell.angle_beta   90.00
_cell.angle_gamma   90.00
#
_symmetry.space_group_name_H-M   'P 1'
#
loop_
_entity.id
_entity.type
_entity.pdbx_description
1 polymer ?
#
loop_
_entity_poly.entity_id
_entity_poly.type
_entity_poly.pdbx_seq_one_letter_code
_entity_poly.pdbx_strand_id
1 'polypeptide(L)'
;MNSLTSQELKDFAKNVVGVDAIGIAPIERFEGAPEYMSPRTVFPEAKSVIVFARRIIRGCYRGIERGTHWPSYQVFAYSGLTKLVHQANYRIGRFIEDHGYLSVPCPPAATLKEAGPRGPVSPGGKYPRDVNVSLRIAAVLAGLGEMGWSKVLLTPQFGPRQRLGLILTDAELEPDPIRINRICDRCKLCVRDCPGNAIDLKKGNTFTAAGVSWECNDLKLGKCKLTHFGLNRTTSPHFVKTFPGIYLPMDEQGNTWVEGWNFGHSLFNAVPTWKAFSAYPIAICGARGCIISCMNHLEKRRRIGNIFRHDFTNEKPWRLPEKPLVGHEDHHGFVYDPENSGEVTGSVKSDWY
;
A
#
# COMPACT_ATOMS: atom_id res chain seq x y z
N MET A 1 -0.39 33.41 -21.84
CA MET A 1 -0.01 32.52 -20.71
C MET A 1 1.23 31.76 -21.14
N ASN A 2 2.25 31.66 -20.29
CA ASN A 2 3.41 30.83 -20.60
C ASN A 2 2.98 29.37 -20.52
N SER A 3 3.46 28.53 -21.44
CA SER A 3 3.19 27.09 -21.40
C SER A 3 3.83 26.45 -20.17
N LEU A 4 3.09 25.63 -19.45
CA LEU A 4 3.61 24.87 -18.30
C LEU A 4 4.68 23.89 -18.77
N THR A 5 5.85 23.94 -18.17
CA THR A 5 6.92 22.97 -18.42
C THR A 5 6.96 21.85 -17.39
N SER A 6 7.48 20.68 -17.79
CA SER A 6 7.67 19.55 -16.87
C SER A 6 8.59 19.90 -15.70
N GLN A 7 9.60 20.74 -15.94
CA GLN A 7 10.54 21.15 -14.90
C GLN A 7 9.88 22.05 -13.86
N GLU A 8 9.13 23.08 -14.29
CA GLU A 8 8.39 23.98 -13.38
C GLU A 8 7.41 23.20 -12.51
N LEU A 9 6.66 22.25 -13.10
CA LEU A 9 5.76 21.41 -12.36
C LEU A 9 6.49 20.56 -11.31
N LYS A 10 7.61 19.94 -11.68
CA LYS A 10 8.43 19.12 -10.78
C LYS A 10 9.03 19.94 -9.65
N ASP A 11 9.49 21.14 -9.94
CA ASP A 11 10.08 22.05 -8.94
C ASP A 11 9.01 22.54 -7.96
N PHE A 12 7.84 22.95 -8.45
CA PHE A 12 6.72 23.29 -7.59
C PHE A 12 6.30 22.11 -6.70
N ALA A 13 6.14 20.94 -7.28
CA ALA A 13 5.73 19.74 -6.53
C ALA A 13 6.74 19.36 -5.45
N LYS A 14 8.04 19.42 -5.71
CA LYS A 14 9.09 19.05 -4.75
C LYS A 14 9.32 20.16 -3.71
N ASN A 15 9.50 21.40 -4.15
CA ASN A 15 9.99 22.47 -3.28
C ASN A 15 8.86 23.20 -2.55
N VAL A 16 7.67 23.29 -3.13
CA VAL A 16 6.52 24.00 -2.55
C VAL A 16 5.51 23.02 -1.94
N VAL A 17 5.16 21.95 -2.64
CA VAL A 17 4.20 20.94 -2.12
C VAL A 17 4.88 19.95 -1.20
N GLY A 18 6.16 19.67 -1.42
CA GLY A 18 6.96 18.78 -0.59
C GLY A 18 6.75 17.29 -0.89
N VAL A 19 6.52 16.92 -2.16
CA VAL A 19 6.51 15.51 -2.56
C VAL A 19 7.95 14.99 -2.65
N ASP A 20 8.15 13.70 -2.33
CA ASP A 20 9.50 13.11 -2.30
C ASP A 20 9.97 12.63 -3.68
N ALA A 21 9.05 12.29 -4.56
CA ALA A 21 9.34 11.93 -5.96
C ALA A 21 8.15 12.30 -6.84
N ILE A 22 8.42 12.59 -8.10
CA ILE A 22 7.41 12.88 -9.11
C ILE A 22 7.91 12.40 -10.46
N GLY A 23 7.01 11.90 -11.31
CA GLY A 23 7.28 11.48 -12.67
C GLY A 23 6.08 11.70 -13.56
N ILE A 24 6.33 11.78 -14.85
CA ILE A 24 5.36 12.11 -15.88
C ILE A 24 5.39 11.00 -16.94
N ALA A 25 4.21 10.52 -17.30
CA ALA A 25 4.02 9.62 -18.44
C ALA A 25 3.14 10.30 -19.49
N PRO A 26 3.41 10.16 -20.77
CA PRO A 26 2.47 10.52 -21.80
C PRO A 26 1.30 9.54 -21.79
N ILE A 27 0.12 9.97 -22.20
CA ILE A 27 -1.10 9.18 -22.13
C ILE A 27 -1.02 7.91 -23.00
N GLU A 28 -0.24 7.92 -24.04
CA GLU A 28 -0.02 6.80 -24.99
C GLU A 28 0.59 5.57 -24.31
N ARG A 29 1.31 5.74 -23.23
CA ARG A 29 1.83 4.60 -22.44
C ARG A 29 0.74 3.75 -21.78
N PHE A 30 -0.49 4.25 -21.78
CA PHE A 30 -1.67 3.56 -21.22
C PHE A 30 -2.54 2.92 -22.30
N GLU A 31 -2.11 2.92 -23.56
CA GLU A 31 -2.81 2.22 -24.62
C GLU A 31 -2.90 0.72 -24.33
N GLY A 32 -4.08 0.14 -24.62
CA GLY A 32 -4.40 -1.25 -24.26
C GLY A 32 -4.84 -1.45 -22.79
N ALA A 33 -4.88 -0.40 -21.97
CA ALA A 33 -5.50 -0.50 -20.66
C ALA A 33 -7.00 -0.80 -20.78
N PRO A 34 -7.56 -1.71 -19.96
CA PRO A 34 -9.00 -1.93 -19.93
C PRO A 34 -9.74 -0.62 -19.65
N GLU A 35 -10.89 -0.40 -20.25
CA GLU A 35 -11.67 0.84 -20.13
C GLU A 35 -11.90 1.25 -18.66
N TYR A 36 -12.22 0.28 -17.80
CA TYR A 36 -12.45 0.53 -16.36
C TYR A 36 -11.15 0.87 -15.58
N MET A 37 -10.00 0.89 -16.23
CA MET A 37 -8.70 1.29 -15.67
C MET A 37 -7.97 2.33 -16.53
N SER A 38 -8.53 2.70 -17.68
CA SER A 38 -7.89 3.62 -18.60
C SER A 38 -8.02 5.08 -18.13
N PRO A 39 -6.93 5.83 -18.08
CA PRO A 39 -7.00 7.26 -17.80
C PRO A 39 -7.79 8.03 -18.86
N ARG A 40 -7.82 7.60 -20.12
CA ARG A 40 -8.67 8.20 -21.18
C ARG A 40 -10.15 8.05 -20.94
N THR A 41 -10.59 7.03 -20.19
CA THR A 41 -11.98 6.88 -19.79
C THR A 41 -12.37 7.91 -18.71
N VAL A 42 -11.42 8.28 -17.86
CA VAL A 42 -11.61 9.34 -16.84
C VAL A 42 -11.59 10.72 -17.49
N PHE A 43 -10.61 10.97 -18.32
CA PHE A 43 -10.38 12.26 -18.97
C PHE A 43 -9.90 12.03 -20.41
N PRO A 44 -10.83 12.06 -21.39
CA PRO A 44 -10.52 11.76 -22.81
C PRO A 44 -9.45 12.67 -23.42
N GLU A 45 -9.42 13.93 -23.00
CA GLU A 45 -8.49 14.95 -23.50
C GLU A 45 -7.12 14.91 -22.81
N ALA A 46 -6.94 14.00 -21.84
CA ALA A 46 -5.67 13.88 -21.15
C ALA A 46 -4.50 13.62 -22.12
N LYS A 47 -3.42 14.36 -21.95
CA LYS A 47 -2.14 14.19 -22.66
C LYS A 47 -1.06 13.64 -21.74
N SER A 48 -1.09 14.01 -20.48
CA SER A 48 -0.10 13.58 -19.50
C SER A 48 -0.71 13.01 -18.23
N VAL A 49 -0.03 12.00 -17.68
CA VAL A 49 -0.31 11.36 -16.40
C VAL A 49 0.83 11.68 -15.44
N ILE A 50 0.54 12.45 -14.43
CA ILE A 50 1.49 12.87 -13.41
C ILE A 50 1.33 11.94 -12.21
N VAL A 51 2.41 11.29 -11.79
CA VAL A 51 2.42 10.46 -10.58
C VAL A 51 3.48 10.97 -9.63
N PHE A 52 3.12 11.12 -8.37
CA PHE A 52 4.05 11.52 -7.34
C PHE A 52 4.00 10.58 -6.13
N ALA A 53 5.04 10.63 -5.30
CA ALA A 53 5.16 9.84 -4.11
C ALA A 53 5.48 10.69 -2.88
N ARG A 54 4.88 10.33 -1.74
CA ARG A 54 5.31 10.74 -0.41
C ARG A 54 5.85 9.54 0.34
N ARG A 55 7.05 9.67 0.90
CA ARG A 55 7.72 8.58 1.63
C ARG A 55 7.03 8.27 2.94
N ILE A 56 7.04 7.01 3.32
CA ILE A 56 6.69 6.56 4.66
C ILE A 56 7.93 6.68 5.56
N ILE A 57 7.77 7.34 6.69
CA ILE A 57 8.84 7.46 7.70
C ILE A 57 9.17 6.07 8.25
N ARG A 58 10.44 5.64 8.16
CA ARG A 58 10.88 4.30 8.56
C ARG A 58 10.51 3.94 10.01
N GLY A 59 10.62 4.90 10.92
CA GLY A 59 10.30 4.73 12.33
C GLY A 59 8.86 4.27 12.60
N CYS A 60 7.92 4.58 11.70
CA CYS A 60 6.52 4.15 11.84
C CYS A 60 6.35 2.62 11.91
N TYR A 61 7.30 1.85 11.41
CA TYR A 61 7.24 0.38 11.45
C TYR A 61 7.82 -0.23 12.73
N ARG A 62 8.56 0.54 13.54
CA ARG A 62 9.25 -0.01 14.72
C ARG A 62 8.31 -0.60 15.76
N GLY A 63 7.24 0.11 16.05
CA GLY A 63 6.24 -0.35 17.01
C GLY A 63 5.52 -1.63 16.58
N ILE A 64 5.31 -1.80 15.26
CA ILE A 64 4.74 -3.03 14.71
C ILE A 64 5.69 -4.21 14.90
N GLU A 65 6.97 -4.05 14.55
CA GLU A 65 7.96 -5.13 14.69
C GLU A 65 8.13 -5.58 16.14
N ARG A 66 8.01 -4.67 17.09
CA ARG A 66 8.12 -4.95 18.52
C ARG A 66 6.79 -5.28 19.21
N GLY A 67 5.67 -5.11 18.51
CA GLY A 67 4.34 -5.29 19.08
C GLY A 67 3.97 -4.25 20.14
N THR A 68 4.55 -3.05 20.05
CA THR A 68 4.39 -2.01 21.09
C THR A 68 3.56 -0.81 20.64
N HIS A 69 3.49 -0.53 19.33
CA HIS A 69 2.84 0.70 18.88
C HIS A 69 2.41 0.66 17.41
N TRP A 70 1.15 0.30 17.14
CA TRP A 70 0.55 0.32 15.80
C TRP A 70 0.15 1.71 15.31
N PRO A 71 -0.30 2.65 16.16
CA PRO A 71 -0.82 3.94 15.71
C PRO A 71 0.17 4.74 14.87
N SER A 72 1.47 4.66 15.14
CA SER A 72 2.47 5.34 14.30
C SER A 72 2.35 4.97 12.82
N TYR A 73 2.22 3.68 12.52
CA TYR A 73 2.08 3.24 11.14
C TYR A 73 0.69 3.57 10.59
N GLN A 74 -0.36 3.28 11.34
CA GLN A 74 -1.73 3.47 10.86
C GLN A 74 -2.08 4.92 10.61
N VAL A 75 -1.69 5.81 11.51
CA VAL A 75 -2.02 7.24 11.41
C VAL A 75 -1.02 7.97 10.51
N PHE A 76 0.28 7.83 10.73
CA PHE A 76 1.27 8.65 10.04
C PHE A 76 1.79 8.06 8.74
N ALA A 77 1.70 6.75 8.55
CA ALA A 77 2.15 6.09 7.33
C ALA A 77 1.00 5.62 6.44
N TYR A 78 -0.19 5.45 6.96
CA TYR A 78 -1.35 4.98 6.18
C TYR A 78 -2.38 6.09 6.00
N SER A 79 -3.29 6.28 6.95
CA SER A 79 -4.40 7.22 6.79
C SER A 79 -3.97 8.69 6.75
N GLY A 80 -3.09 9.11 7.64
CA GLY A 80 -2.61 10.50 7.67
C GLY A 80 -1.75 10.84 6.46
N LEU A 81 -0.85 9.93 6.05
CA LEU A 81 -0.06 10.16 4.85
C LEU A 81 -0.93 10.20 3.58
N THR A 82 -2.02 9.41 3.54
CA THR A 82 -3.00 9.48 2.46
C THR A 82 -3.68 10.85 2.39
N LYS A 83 -4.01 11.47 3.53
CA LYS A 83 -4.53 12.85 3.56
C LYS A 83 -3.54 13.85 2.99
N LEU A 84 -2.26 13.71 3.32
CA LEU A 84 -1.21 14.57 2.73
C LEU A 84 -1.04 14.34 1.22
N VAL A 85 -1.27 13.13 0.73
CA VAL A 85 -1.31 12.85 -0.72
C VAL A 85 -2.50 13.55 -1.38
N HIS A 86 -3.69 13.54 -0.77
CA HIS A 86 -4.85 14.26 -1.29
C HIS A 86 -4.62 15.78 -1.34
N GLN A 87 -4.01 16.33 -0.29
CA GLN A 87 -3.63 17.75 -0.29
C GLN A 87 -2.61 18.08 -1.38
N ALA A 88 -1.64 17.19 -1.62
CA ALA A 88 -0.67 17.35 -2.70
C ALA A 88 -1.35 17.28 -4.07
N ASN A 89 -2.27 16.32 -4.30
CA ASN A 89 -3.07 16.26 -5.51
C ASN A 89 -3.79 17.59 -5.78
N TYR A 90 -4.48 18.13 -4.76
CA TYR A 90 -5.18 19.40 -4.88
C TYR A 90 -4.25 20.57 -5.19
N ARG A 91 -3.12 20.69 -4.49
CA ARG A 91 -2.17 21.80 -4.70
C ARG A 91 -1.49 21.75 -6.06
N ILE A 92 -1.09 20.55 -6.51
CA ILE A 92 -0.49 20.37 -7.83
C ILE A 92 -1.56 20.62 -8.91
N GLY A 93 -2.78 20.11 -8.72
CA GLY A 93 -3.88 20.34 -9.65
C GLY A 93 -4.18 21.84 -9.83
N ARG A 94 -4.28 22.60 -8.74
CA ARG A 94 -4.43 24.06 -8.82
C ARG A 94 -3.30 24.72 -9.59
N PHE A 95 -2.05 24.33 -9.33
CA PHE A 95 -0.91 24.89 -10.04
C PHE A 95 -1.00 24.66 -11.56
N ILE A 96 -1.49 23.50 -11.99
CA ILE A 96 -1.74 23.22 -13.40
C ILE A 96 -2.84 24.13 -13.94
N GLU A 97 -3.92 24.33 -13.19
CA GLU A 97 -5.03 25.20 -13.58
C GLU A 97 -4.66 26.67 -13.62
N ASP A 98 -3.78 27.12 -12.73
CA ASP A 98 -3.22 28.48 -12.74
C ASP A 98 -2.42 28.76 -14.05
N HIS A 99 -2.00 27.72 -14.77
CA HIS A 99 -1.37 27.81 -16.10
C HIS A 99 -2.36 27.61 -17.26
N GLY A 100 -3.67 27.49 -16.97
CA GLY A 100 -4.73 27.40 -17.97
C GLY A 100 -5.01 26.02 -18.53
N TYR A 101 -4.48 24.96 -17.90
CA TYR A 101 -4.76 23.58 -18.24
C TYR A 101 -5.73 22.94 -17.26
N LEU A 102 -6.49 21.93 -17.70
CA LEU A 102 -7.34 21.16 -16.80
C LEU A 102 -6.53 20.13 -16.01
N SER A 103 -6.95 19.87 -14.81
CA SER A 103 -6.40 18.83 -13.97
C SER A 103 -7.48 17.93 -13.37
N VAL A 104 -7.28 16.63 -13.43
CA VAL A 104 -8.18 15.65 -12.80
C VAL A 104 -7.39 14.83 -11.77
N PRO A 105 -7.45 15.22 -10.48
CA PRO A 105 -6.80 14.47 -9.43
C PRO A 105 -7.56 13.16 -9.17
N CYS A 106 -6.84 12.05 -9.28
CA CYS A 106 -7.42 10.72 -9.06
C CYS A 106 -7.22 10.26 -7.62
N PRO A 107 -8.24 9.71 -6.98
CA PRO A 107 -8.09 9.13 -5.65
C PRO A 107 -7.12 7.94 -5.70
N PRO A 108 -6.42 7.63 -4.60
CA PRO A 108 -5.52 6.50 -4.53
C PRO A 108 -6.29 5.18 -4.62
N ALA A 109 -6.52 4.72 -5.83
CA ALA A 109 -7.08 3.40 -6.11
C ALA A 109 -5.96 2.38 -6.25
N ALA A 110 -6.07 1.26 -5.57
CA ALA A 110 -4.88 0.58 -5.12
C ALA A 110 -4.49 -0.67 -5.89
N THR A 111 -5.29 -1.30 -6.75
CA THR A 111 -4.95 -2.68 -7.10
C THR A 111 -4.85 -2.99 -8.58
N LEU A 112 -3.88 -3.86 -8.90
CA LEU A 112 -3.66 -4.47 -10.21
C LEU A 112 -4.78 -5.45 -10.64
N LYS A 113 -5.71 -5.77 -9.76
CA LYS A 113 -6.77 -6.78 -9.98
C LYS A 113 -8.13 -6.38 -9.41
N GLU A 114 -8.38 -5.13 -9.12
CA GLU A 114 -9.75 -4.74 -8.82
C GLU A 114 -10.52 -4.67 -10.12
N ALA A 115 -11.08 -5.79 -10.39
CA ALA A 115 -11.59 -6.16 -11.65
C ALA A 115 -12.98 -5.58 -11.91
N GLY A 116 -13.12 -5.04 -13.07
CA GLY A 116 -14.38 -4.85 -13.74
C GLY A 116 -15.28 -3.78 -13.14
N PRO A 117 -16.32 -3.44 -13.86
CA PRO A 117 -17.31 -2.48 -13.41
C PRO A 117 -18.08 -3.03 -12.20
N ARG A 118 -18.24 -2.19 -11.19
CA ARG A 118 -19.01 -2.53 -9.99
C ARG A 118 -20.35 -1.83 -10.03
N GLY A 119 -21.43 -2.62 -9.99
CA GLY A 119 -22.78 -2.11 -9.94
C GLY A 119 -23.39 -1.85 -11.33
N PRO A 120 -24.56 -1.22 -11.40
CA PRO A 120 -25.30 -1.02 -12.64
C PRO A 120 -24.57 -0.06 -13.58
N VAL A 121 -24.70 -0.28 -14.87
CA VAL A 121 -24.16 0.60 -15.91
C VAL A 121 -24.86 1.95 -15.82
N SER A 122 -24.08 3.04 -15.90
CA SER A 122 -24.64 4.40 -15.92
C SER A 122 -25.48 4.63 -17.16
N PRO A 123 -26.41 5.62 -17.11
CA PRO A 123 -27.15 6.01 -18.29
C PRO A 123 -26.22 6.27 -19.48
N GLY A 124 -26.58 5.78 -20.66
CA GLY A 124 -25.78 5.87 -21.86
C GLY A 124 -24.80 4.72 -22.10
N GLY A 125 -24.89 3.63 -21.31
CA GLY A 125 -24.09 2.41 -21.51
C GLY A 125 -22.63 2.52 -21.11
N LYS A 126 -22.25 3.60 -20.43
CA LYS A 126 -20.88 3.77 -19.87
C LYS A 126 -20.75 3.04 -18.52
N TYR A 127 -19.51 2.85 -18.08
CA TYR A 127 -19.26 2.22 -16.80
C TYR A 127 -19.87 3.01 -15.64
N PRO A 128 -20.48 2.32 -14.67
CA PRO A 128 -21.39 2.94 -13.70
C PRO A 128 -20.69 3.69 -12.59
N ARG A 129 -19.45 3.41 -12.37
CA ARG A 129 -18.68 3.98 -11.25
C ARG A 129 -17.23 4.17 -11.63
N ASP A 130 -16.57 4.78 -10.70
CA ASP A 130 -15.18 5.11 -10.67
C ASP A 130 -14.30 4.23 -11.54
N VAL A 131 -13.87 4.77 -12.65
CA VAL A 131 -12.75 4.22 -13.39
C VAL A 131 -11.52 4.38 -12.51
N ASN A 132 -10.91 3.27 -12.14
CA ASN A 132 -9.78 3.29 -11.22
C ASN A 132 -8.47 3.07 -11.98
N VAL A 133 -7.77 4.15 -12.25
CA VAL A 133 -6.42 4.07 -12.82
C VAL A 133 -5.48 3.42 -11.80
N SER A 134 -4.79 2.35 -12.21
CA SER A 134 -3.84 1.67 -11.32
C SER A 134 -2.65 2.56 -11.00
N LEU A 135 -2.59 3.09 -9.78
CA LEU A 135 -1.48 3.93 -9.31
C LEU A 135 -0.10 3.27 -9.45
N ARG A 136 -0.01 1.97 -9.25
CA ARG A 136 1.26 1.25 -9.31
C ARG A 136 1.75 1.11 -10.74
N ILE A 137 0.85 0.80 -11.67
CA ILE A 137 1.18 0.76 -13.11
C ILE A 137 1.53 2.17 -13.56
N ALA A 138 0.71 3.17 -13.23
CA ALA A 138 0.96 4.55 -13.59
C ALA A 138 2.33 5.05 -13.07
N ALA A 139 2.69 4.70 -11.83
CA ALA A 139 3.98 5.07 -11.27
C ALA A 139 5.17 4.42 -12.00
N VAL A 140 5.02 3.17 -12.45
CA VAL A 140 6.04 2.51 -13.28
C VAL A 140 6.14 3.19 -14.64
N LEU A 141 5.02 3.47 -15.29
CA LEU A 141 4.96 4.13 -16.59
C LEU A 141 5.46 5.58 -16.55
N ALA A 142 5.29 6.25 -15.41
CA ALA A 142 5.83 7.60 -15.14
C ALA A 142 7.30 7.59 -14.66
N GLY A 143 7.97 6.44 -14.67
CA GLY A 143 9.39 6.34 -14.34
C GLY A 143 9.75 6.49 -12.86
N LEU A 144 8.78 6.44 -11.92
CA LEU A 144 9.08 6.56 -10.50
C LEU A 144 9.87 5.38 -9.95
N GLY A 145 9.69 4.21 -10.53
CA GLY A 145 10.31 2.99 -10.05
C GLY A 145 9.86 1.75 -10.82
N GLU A 146 9.89 0.62 -10.18
CA GLU A 146 9.51 -0.67 -10.79
C GLU A 146 8.56 -1.48 -9.91
N MET A 147 7.91 -2.46 -10.51
CA MET A 147 7.06 -3.39 -9.78
C MET A 147 7.91 -4.47 -9.11
N GLY A 148 7.87 -4.52 -7.77
CA GLY A 148 8.49 -5.61 -7.01
C GLY A 148 7.70 -6.92 -7.09
N TRP A 149 8.33 -8.04 -6.72
CA TRP A 149 7.64 -9.34 -6.66
C TRP A 149 6.35 -9.30 -5.84
N SER A 150 6.33 -8.55 -4.75
CA SER A 150 5.16 -8.36 -3.87
C SER A 150 4.03 -7.50 -4.45
N LYS A 151 4.09 -7.09 -5.69
CA LYS A 151 3.19 -6.09 -6.31
C LYS A 151 3.23 -4.70 -5.66
N VAL A 152 4.24 -4.40 -4.88
CA VAL A 152 4.49 -3.07 -4.34
C VAL A 152 5.44 -2.33 -5.28
N LEU A 153 5.16 -1.04 -5.53
CA LEU A 153 6.09 -0.18 -6.25
C LEU A 153 7.38 -0.03 -5.43
N LEU A 154 8.50 -0.18 -6.07
CA LEU A 154 9.83 0.08 -5.50
C LEU A 154 10.42 1.31 -6.17
N THR A 155 10.71 2.33 -5.38
CA THR A 155 11.43 3.52 -5.86
C THR A 155 12.92 3.43 -5.54
N PRO A 156 13.80 4.05 -6.37
CA PRO A 156 15.24 4.01 -6.13
C PRO A 156 15.65 4.61 -4.79
N GLN A 157 14.89 5.58 -4.28
CA GLN A 157 15.23 6.26 -3.03
C GLN A 157 14.70 5.54 -1.79
N PHE A 158 13.44 5.06 -1.82
CA PHE A 158 12.75 4.62 -0.61
C PHE A 158 12.34 3.14 -0.65
N GLY A 159 12.66 2.42 -1.74
CA GLY A 159 12.20 1.05 -1.93
C GLY A 159 10.67 0.97 -1.89
N PRO A 160 10.08 0.15 -1.01
CA PRO A 160 8.62 -0.01 -0.93
C PRO A 160 7.90 1.07 -0.07
N ARG A 161 8.64 2.05 0.49
CA ARG A 161 8.13 2.97 1.53
C ARG A 161 7.55 4.24 0.96
N GLN A 162 6.43 4.20 0.25
CA GLN A 162 5.74 5.41 -0.22
C GLN A 162 4.24 5.23 -0.38
N ARG A 163 3.55 6.36 -0.41
CA ARG A 163 2.18 6.53 -0.88
C ARG A 163 2.18 7.35 -2.15
N LEU A 164 1.30 7.00 -3.08
CA LEU A 164 1.24 7.56 -4.42
C LEU A 164 0.02 8.45 -4.58
N GLY A 165 0.17 9.53 -5.34
CA GLY A 165 -0.90 10.34 -5.90
C GLY A 165 -0.81 10.38 -7.42
N LEU A 166 -1.91 10.68 -8.09
CA LEU A 166 -2.04 10.72 -9.53
C LEU A 166 -2.92 11.87 -9.97
N ILE A 167 -2.51 12.55 -11.03
CA ILE A 167 -3.25 13.62 -11.67
C ILE A 167 -3.20 13.40 -13.18
N LEU A 168 -4.34 13.55 -13.85
CA LEU A 168 -4.43 13.61 -15.30
C LEU A 168 -4.51 15.07 -15.74
N THR A 169 -3.91 15.42 -16.87
CA THR A 169 -3.97 16.78 -17.41
C THR A 169 -3.93 16.76 -18.95
N ASP A 170 -4.55 17.77 -19.55
CA ASP A 170 -4.45 18.05 -20.98
C ASP A 170 -3.17 18.84 -21.35
N ALA A 171 -2.38 19.24 -20.35
CA ALA A 171 -1.04 19.78 -20.59
C ALA A 171 -0.15 18.70 -21.21
N GLU A 172 0.53 19.02 -22.31
CA GLU A 172 1.54 18.17 -22.94
C GLU A 172 2.88 18.42 -22.24
N LEU A 173 3.28 17.45 -21.42
CA LEU A 173 4.47 17.54 -20.59
C LEU A 173 5.52 16.54 -21.04
N GLU A 174 6.80 16.94 -21.01
CA GLU A 174 7.91 16.06 -21.34
C GLU A 174 7.94 14.85 -20.39
N PRO A 175 7.91 13.61 -20.90
CA PRO A 175 7.80 12.42 -20.08
C PRO A 175 9.14 11.96 -19.50
N ASP A 176 9.07 11.34 -18.33
CA ASP A 176 10.21 10.67 -17.74
C ASP A 176 10.44 9.27 -18.35
N PRO A 177 11.70 8.79 -18.41
CA PRO A 177 12.00 7.46 -18.93
C PRO A 177 11.52 6.37 -17.96
N ILE A 178 11.02 5.28 -18.51
CA ILE A 178 10.64 4.09 -17.73
C ILE A 178 11.89 3.41 -17.18
N ARG A 179 11.83 2.98 -15.91
CA ARG A 179 12.90 2.25 -15.22
C ARG A 179 12.63 0.74 -15.26
N ILE A 180 13.65 -0.07 -15.53
CA ILE A 180 13.50 -1.51 -15.70
C ILE A 180 14.49 -2.27 -14.80
N ASN A 181 13.97 -3.21 -14.00
CA ASN A 181 14.67 -4.31 -13.31
C ASN A 181 15.99 -3.96 -12.60
N ARG A 182 15.96 -2.93 -11.76
CA ARG A 182 17.18 -2.48 -11.06
C ARG A 182 17.12 -2.54 -9.54
N ILE A 183 15.94 -2.70 -8.97
CA ILE A 183 15.71 -2.61 -7.52
C ILE A 183 15.38 -3.99 -6.95
N CYS A 184 14.34 -4.66 -7.47
CA CYS A 184 13.94 -5.98 -7.02
C CYS A 184 14.88 -7.07 -7.53
N ASP A 185 15.63 -7.71 -6.63
CA ASP A 185 16.53 -8.84 -6.95
C ASP A 185 15.87 -10.21 -6.79
N ARG A 186 14.55 -10.26 -6.64
CA ARG A 186 13.76 -11.50 -6.49
C ARG A 186 14.15 -12.35 -5.28
N CYS A 187 14.63 -11.76 -4.20
CA CYS A 187 15.04 -12.47 -2.98
C CYS A 187 13.93 -13.25 -2.28
N LYS A 188 12.66 -13.02 -2.62
CA LYS A 188 11.46 -13.71 -2.09
C LYS A 188 11.24 -13.57 -0.57
N LEU A 189 11.94 -12.68 0.11
CA LEU A 189 11.71 -12.43 1.53
C LEU A 189 10.28 -11.92 1.80
N CYS A 190 9.70 -11.18 0.84
CA CYS A 190 8.30 -10.75 0.92
C CYS A 190 7.32 -11.94 0.97
N VAL A 191 7.64 -13.05 0.32
CA VAL A 191 6.85 -14.29 0.37
C VAL A 191 7.00 -14.94 1.73
N ARG A 192 8.25 -15.16 2.13
CA ARG A 192 8.60 -15.85 3.38
C ARG A 192 7.95 -15.21 4.61
N ASP A 193 7.95 -13.86 4.65
CA ASP A 193 7.55 -13.10 5.83
C ASP A 193 6.12 -12.53 5.74
N CYS A 194 5.35 -12.88 4.71
CA CYS A 194 3.93 -12.51 4.62
C CYS A 194 3.11 -13.32 5.63
N PRO A 195 2.53 -12.70 6.67
CA PRO A 195 1.80 -13.46 7.69
C PRO A 195 0.52 -14.12 7.17
N GLY A 196 -0.03 -13.62 6.09
CA GLY A 196 -1.23 -14.18 5.45
C GLY A 196 -0.94 -15.20 4.36
N ASN A 197 0.33 -15.55 4.09
CA ASN A 197 0.70 -16.41 2.96
C ASN A 197 0.02 -16.00 1.64
N ALA A 198 -0.13 -14.67 1.46
CA ALA A 198 -0.87 -14.11 0.34
C ALA A 198 0.00 -13.91 -0.92
N ILE A 199 1.31 -13.95 -0.78
CA ILE A 199 2.27 -13.71 -1.85
C ILE A 199 2.81 -15.07 -2.32
N ASP A 200 2.53 -15.44 -3.55
CA ASP A 200 2.96 -16.73 -4.08
C ASP A 200 4.46 -16.76 -4.38
N LEU A 201 5.10 -17.90 -4.13
CA LEU A 201 6.53 -18.10 -4.36
C LEU A 201 6.85 -18.28 -5.85
N LYS A 202 6.05 -19.06 -6.55
CA LYS A 202 6.32 -19.55 -7.92
C LYS A 202 5.41 -18.90 -8.94
N LYS A 203 4.13 -18.74 -8.61
CA LYS A 203 3.13 -18.25 -9.54
C LYS A 203 3.22 -16.74 -9.68
N GLY A 204 3.65 -16.29 -10.83
CA GLY A 204 3.72 -14.90 -11.21
C GLY A 204 2.75 -14.56 -12.33
N ASN A 205 2.44 -13.29 -12.44
CA ASN A 205 1.74 -12.69 -13.57
C ASN A 205 2.67 -11.68 -14.22
N THR A 206 2.70 -11.70 -15.54
CA THR A 206 3.37 -10.67 -16.33
C THR A 206 2.33 -9.67 -16.80
N PHE A 207 2.63 -8.40 -16.67
CA PHE A 207 1.90 -7.36 -17.37
C PHE A 207 2.84 -6.60 -18.28
N THR A 208 2.33 -6.21 -19.45
CA THR A 208 3.08 -5.47 -20.45
C THR A 208 2.36 -4.16 -20.73
N ALA A 209 3.10 -3.06 -20.74
CA ALA A 209 2.63 -1.74 -21.13
C ALA A 209 3.79 -0.93 -21.71
N ALA A 210 3.52 -0.09 -22.70
CA ALA A 210 4.53 0.75 -23.36
C ALA A 210 5.79 -0.03 -23.82
N GLY A 211 5.61 -1.24 -24.34
CA GLY A 211 6.70 -2.10 -24.80
C GLY A 211 7.57 -2.74 -23.72
N VAL A 212 7.23 -2.56 -22.43
CA VAL A 212 7.98 -3.11 -21.31
C VAL A 212 7.13 -4.11 -20.53
N SER A 213 7.75 -5.21 -20.11
CA SER A 213 7.11 -6.26 -19.33
C SER A 213 7.66 -6.31 -17.91
N TRP A 214 6.74 -6.46 -16.95
CA TRP A 214 7.07 -6.67 -15.54
C TRP A 214 6.41 -7.95 -15.05
N GLU A 215 7.15 -8.72 -14.31
CA GLU A 215 6.65 -9.90 -13.63
C GLU A 215 6.51 -9.62 -12.13
N CYS A 216 5.37 -9.97 -11.55
CA CYS A 216 5.11 -9.93 -10.12
C CYS A 216 4.28 -11.14 -9.71
N ASN A 217 4.18 -11.41 -8.40
CA ASN A 217 3.41 -12.56 -7.95
C ASN A 217 1.91 -12.47 -8.29
N ASP A 218 1.26 -13.62 -8.31
CA ASP A 218 -0.20 -13.70 -8.33
C ASP A 218 -0.72 -13.60 -6.90
N LEU A 219 -0.96 -12.38 -6.42
CA LEU A 219 -1.39 -12.11 -5.05
C LEU A 219 -2.75 -12.74 -4.76
N LYS A 220 -2.82 -13.58 -3.73
CA LYS A 220 -4.08 -14.09 -3.18
C LYS A 220 -4.78 -12.96 -2.41
N LEU A 221 -5.60 -12.21 -3.13
CA LEU A 221 -6.13 -10.94 -2.64
C LEU A 221 -7.01 -11.12 -1.39
N GLY A 222 -7.82 -12.18 -1.33
CA GLY A 222 -8.63 -12.51 -0.16
C GLY A 222 -7.78 -12.67 1.10
N LYS A 223 -6.73 -13.50 1.02
CA LYS A 223 -5.80 -13.68 2.13
C LYS A 223 -5.12 -12.38 2.55
N CYS A 224 -4.70 -11.58 1.57
CA CYS A 224 -4.09 -10.29 1.84
C CYS A 224 -5.04 -9.35 2.58
N LYS A 225 -6.29 -9.25 2.14
CA LYS A 225 -7.30 -8.36 2.73
C LYS A 225 -7.67 -8.78 4.16
N LEU A 226 -7.99 -10.05 4.38
CA LEU A 226 -8.32 -10.55 5.72
C LEU A 226 -7.16 -10.37 6.71
N THR A 227 -5.93 -10.67 6.27
CA THR A 227 -4.74 -10.43 7.10
C THR A 227 -4.53 -8.96 7.37
N HIS A 228 -4.81 -8.10 6.40
CA HIS A 228 -4.70 -6.66 6.52
C HIS A 228 -5.66 -6.08 7.56
N PHE A 229 -6.85 -6.65 7.69
CA PHE A 229 -7.85 -6.28 8.71
C PHE A 229 -7.66 -6.99 10.06
N GLY A 230 -6.72 -7.89 10.20
CA GLY A 230 -6.54 -8.67 11.41
C GLY A 230 -7.50 -9.84 11.55
N LEU A 231 -8.22 -10.21 10.50
CA LEU A 231 -9.25 -11.24 10.50
C LEU A 231 -8.73 -12.63 10.10
N ASN A 232 -7.46 -12.77 9.83
CA ASN A 232 -6.81 -14.05 9.57
C ASN A 232 -6.08 -14.51 10.83
N ARG A 233 -6.15 -15.80 11.13
CA ARG A 233 -5.45 -16.42 12.25
C ARG A 233 -3.94 -16.14 12.28
N THR A 234 -3.32 -15.92 11.14
CA THR A 234 -1.87 -15.71 11.00
C THR A 234 -1.47 -14.25 10.89
N THR A 235 -2.36 -13.31 11.23
CA THR A 235 -2.14 -11.87 10.99
C THR A 235 -0.92 -11.32 11.72
N SER A 236 -0.91 -11.44 13.03
CA SER A 236 0.14 -10.91 13.90
C SER A 236 0.07 -11.58 15.27
N PRO A 237 1.19 -12.05 15.84
CA PRO A 237 1.19 -12.61 17.17
C PRO A 237 0.66 -11.65 18.22
N HIS A 238 0.99 -10.38 18.08
CA HIS A 238 0.58 -9.36 19.02
C HIS A 238 -0.92 -9.09 18.96
N PHE A 239 -1.47 -9.02 17.74
CA PHE A 239 -2.91 -8.84 17.53
C PHE A 239 -3.70 -10.05 18.02
N VAL A 240 -3.28 -11.25 17.67
CA VAL A 240 -3.96 -12.50 18.05
C VAL A 240 -3.97 -12.70 19.56
N LYS A 241 -2.89 -12.33 20.27
CA LYS A 241 -2.86 -12.36 21.73
C LYS A 241 -3.91 -11.41 22.35
N THR A 242 -4.10 -10.23 21.76
CA THR A 242 -5.04 -9.22 22.28
C THR A 242 -6.49 -9.53 21.92
N PHE A 243 -6.73 -10.12 20.76
CA PHE A 243 -8.07 -10.41 20.22
C PHE A 243 -8.18 -11.87 19.77
N PRO A 244 -8.09 -12.83 20.69
CA PRO A 244 -8.21 -14.24 20.34
C PRO A 244 -9.62 -14.54 19.82
N GLY A 245 -9.71 -15.45 18.86
CA GLY A 245 -10.99 -15.87 18.29
C GLY A 245 -11.64 -14.95 17.28
N ILE A 246 -11.12 -13.73 17.08
CA ILE A 246 -11.60 -12.85 16.01
C ILE A 246 -10.91 -13.22 14.70
N TYR A 247 -11.56 -14.04 13.88
CA TYR A 247 -11.10 -14.40 12.55
C TYR A 247 -12.25 -14.82 11.65
N LEU A 248 -12.02 -14.73 10.35
CA LEU A 248 -12.91 -15.29 9.35
C LEU A 248 -12.28 -16.52 8.71
N PRO A 249 -13.04 -17.62 8.56
CA PRO A 249 -12.59 -18.74 7.78
C PRO A 249 -12.43 -18.32 6.31
N MET A 250 -11.40 -18.86 5.68
CA MET A 250 -11.14 -18.72 4.25
C MET A 250 -11.14 -20.09 3.61
N ASP A 251 -11.58 -20.16 2.36
CA ASP A 251 -11.27 -21.30 1.52
C ASP A 251 -9.74 -21.37 1.22
N GLU A 252 -9.29 -22.48 0.69
CA GLU A 252 -7.87 -22.65 0.32
C GLU A 252 -7.41 -21.65 -0.74
N GLN A 253 -8.32 -21.15 -1.57
CA GLN A 253 -8.10 -20.16 -2.61
C GLN A 253 -8.11 -18.75 -2.06
N GLY A 254 -8.69 -18.49 -0.89
CA GLY A 254 -8.80 -17.20 -0.27
C GLY A 254 -9.82 -16.28 -0.95
N ASN A 255 -10.98 -16.81 -1.35
CA ASN A 255 -11.98 -16.13 -2.16
C ASN A 255 -13.00 -15.28 -1.38
N THR A 256 -12.92 -15.21 -0.07
CA THR A 256 -13.91 -14.52 0.80
C THR A 256 -13.55 -13.06 1.11
N TRP A 257 -12.75 -12.42 0.27
CA TRP A 257 -12.26 -11.07 0.60
C TRP A 257 -13.33 -9.99 0.63
N VAL A 258 -14.41 -10.12 -0.16
CA VAL A 258 -15.49 -9.11 -0.21
C VAL A 258 -16.26 -9.14 1.09
N GLU A 259 -16.65 -10.31 1.52
CA GLU A 259 -17.33 -10.53 2.80
C GLU A 259 -16.42 -10.14 3.96
N GLY A 260 -15.13 -10.52 3.91
CA GLY A 260 -14.14 -10.16 4.90
C GLY A 260 -13.91 -8.66 5.02
N TRP A 261 -13.94 -7.95 3.89
CA TRP A 261 -13.87 -6.49 3.88
C TRP A 261 -15.07 -5.86 4.58
N ASN A 262 -16.27 -6.25 4.20
CA ASN A 262 -17.50 -5.72 4.77
C ASN A 262 -17.62 -6.05 6.25
N PHE A 263 -17.30 -7.27 6.63
CA PHE A 263 -17.31 -7.72 8.02
C PHE A 263 -16.26 -6.98 8.87
N GLY A 264 -15.06 -6.80 8.36
CA GLY A 264 -14.01 -6.03 9.02
C GLY A 264 -14.41 -4.59 9.31
N HIS A 265 -15.04 -3.93 8.36
CA HIS A 265 -15.57 -2.57 8.56
C HIS A 265 -16.70 -2.53 9.59
N SER A 266 -17.59 -3.50 9.58
CA SER A 266 -18.69 -3.60 10.56
C SER A 266 -18.15 -3.83 11.97
N LEU A 267 -17.21 -4.76 12.13
CA LEU A 267 -16.60 -5.06 13.42
C LEU A 267 -15.82 -3.88 13.99
N PHE A 268 -15.12 -3.12 13.16
CA PHE A 268 -14.36 -1.97 13.61
C PHE A 268 -15.21 -0.94 14.33
N ASN A 269 -16.43 -0.74 13.87
CA ASN A 269 -17.38 0.17 14.49
C ASN A 269 -18.09 -0.44 15.71
N ALA A 270 -18.27 -1.75 15.72
CA ALA A 270 -19.01 -2.48 16.75
C ALA A 270 -18.17 -2.90 17.95
N VAL A 271 -16.84 -3.03 17.80
CA VAL A 271 -15.95 -3.48 18.88
C VAL A 271 -15.10 -2.32 19.39
N PRO A 272 -15.48 -1.66 20.51
CA PRO A 272 -14.76 -0.50 21.03
C PRO A 272 -13.29 -0.77 21.33
N THR A 273 -12.97 -1.95 21.85
CA THR A 273 -11.59 -2.37 22.16
C THR A 273 -10.74 -2.45 20.90
N TRP A 274 -11.29 -2.92 19.80
CA TRP A 274 -10.61 -2.94 18.52
C TRP A 274 -10.31 -1.52 18.03
N LYS A 275 -11.28 -0.64 18.12
CA LYS A 275 -11.11 0.77 17.77
C LYS A 275 -10.09 1.47 18.66
N ALA A 276 -10.03 1.14 19.92
CA ALA A 276 -9.03 1.68 20.85
C ALA A 276 -7.62 1.15 20.56
N PHE A 277 -7.49 -0.12 20.15
CA PHE A 277 -6.21 -0.72 19.76
C PHE A 277 -5.66 -0.13 18.46
N SER A 278 -6.54 0.12 17.51
CA SER A 278 -6.19 0.58 16.18
C SER A 278 -7.04 1.80 15.86
N ALA A 279 -6.42 2.97 15.79
CA ALA A 279 -7.11 4.20 15.36
C ALA A 279 -7.72 4.05 13.94
N TYR A 280 -7.33 3.00 13.21
CA TYR A 280 -7.82 2.67 11.88
C TYR A 280 -7.69 1.16 11.64
N PRO A 281 -8.74 0.44 11.19
CA PRO A 281 -8.76 -1.02 11.16
C PRO A 281 -8.03 -1.62 9.98
N ILE A 282 -6.94 -1.04 9.55
CA ILE A 282 -6.17 -1.49 8.39
C ILE A 282 -4.71 -1.63 8.71
N ALA A 283 -4.04 -2.45 7.92
CA ALA A 283 -2.61 -2.72 8.04
C ALA A 283 -2.20 -3.38 9.37
N ILE A 284 -3.10 -4.16 9.99
CA ILE A 284 -2.82 -4.90 11.23
C ILE A 284 -1.69 -5.92 11.03
N CYS A 285 -1.55 -6.47 9.82
CA CYS A 285 -0.40 -7.31 9.45
C CYS A 285 0.95 -6.56 9.45
N GLY A 286 0.94 -5.23 9.64
CA GLY A 286 2.12 -4.39 9.66
C GLY A 286 2.86 -4.30 8.32
N ALA A 287 2.25 -4.75 7.22
CA ALA A 287 2.91 -4.87 5.92
C ALA A 287 4.25 -5.65 6.00
N ARG A 288 4.29 -6.66 6.86
CA ARG A 288 5.49 -7.38 7.30
C ARG A 288 6.33 -7.90 6.14
N GLY A 289 5.74 -8.72 5.27
CA GLY A 289 6.46 -9.28 4.12
C GLY A 289 6.64 -8.25 3.00
N CYS A 290 5.56 -7.60 2.58
CA CYS A 290 5.56 -6.78 1.38
C CYS A 290 6.34 -5.45 1.52
N ILE A 291 6.44 -4.89 2.73
CA ILE A 291 7.18 -3.64 2.96
C ILE A 291 8.38 -3.84 3.88
N ILE A 292 8.20 -4.32 5.13
CA ILE A 292 9.28 -4.31 6.11
C ILE A 292 10.43 -5.22 5.69
N SER A 293 10.15 -6.47 5.32
CA SER A 293 11.21 -7.42 4.91
C SER A 293 11.89 -6.99 3.61
N CYS A 294 11.13 -6.42 2.66
CA CYS A 294 11.69 -5.87 1.44
C CYS A 294 12.58 -4.65 1.73
N MET A 295 12.09 -3.71 2.53
CA MET A 295 12.85 -2.54 2.96
C MET A 295 14.18 -2.93 3.62
N ASN A 296 14.14 -3.81 4.61
CA ASN A 296 15.32 -4.28 5.32
C ASN A 296 16.36 -4.91 4.38
N HIS A 297 15.88 -5.73 3.44
CA HIS A 297 16.77 -6.36 2.47
C HIS A 297 17.43 -5.33 1.55
N LEU A 298 16.65 -4.40 1.00
CA LEU A 298 17.16 -3.37 0.09
C LEU A 298 18.11 -2.39 0.79
N GLU A 299 17.84 -2.02 2.05
CA GLU A 299 18.73 -1.18 2.87
C GLU A 299 20.07 -1.89 3.15
N LYS A 300 20.03 -3.16 3.62
CA LYS A 300 21.24 -3.96 3.88
C LYS A 300 22.07 -4.19 2.63
N ARG A 301 21.44 -4.33 1.48
CA ARG A 301 22.11 -4.48 0.18
C ARG A 301 22.50 -3.14 -0.47
N ARG A 302 22.20 -2.01 0.16
CA ARG A 302 22.44 -0.66 -0.37
C ARG A 302 21.87 -0.46 -1.78
N ARG A 303 20.68 -1.04 -2.04
CA ARG A 303 20.00 -0.94 -3.33
C ARG A 303 19.07 0.27 -3.44
N ILE A 304 18.90 1.01 -2.37
CA ILE A 304 18.10 2.23 -2.30
C ILE A 304 18.89 3.37 -1.69
N GLY A 305 18.54 4.61 -2.10
CA GLY A 305 19.34 5.80 -1.75
C GLY A 305 19.11 6.33 -0.33
N ASN A 306 17.95 6.05 0.30
CA ASN A 306 17.65 6.53 1.64
C ASN A 306 18.29 5.63 2.69
N ILE A 307 19.54 5.91 3.02
CA ILE A 307 20.37 5.15 3.95
C ILE A 307 20.24 5.72 5.36
N PHE A 308 20.24 4.84 6.35
CA PHE A 308 20.17 5.18 7.77
C PHE A 308 21.47 4.80 8.50
N ARG A 309 21.77 5.49 9.60
CA ARG A 309 22.97 5.24 10.42
C ARG A 309 22.98 3.83 11.04
N HIS A 310 21.80 3.28 11.31
CA HIS A 310 21.64 1.98 11.94
C HIS A 310 20.66 1.13 11.15
N ASP A 311 20.82 -0.18 11.20
CA ASP A 311 19.86 -1.14 10.68
C ASP A 311 18.48 -0.91 11.29
N PHE A 312 17.43 -1.24 10.55
CA PHE A 312 16.06 -1.10 11.05
C PHE A 312 15.82 -1.99 12.26
N THR A 313 16.21 -3.26 12.19
CA THR A 313 16.21 -4.21 13.30
C THR A 313 17.27 -5.28 13.09
N ASN A 314 17.90 -5.71 14.17
CA ASN A 314 18.79 -6.87 14.21
C ASN A 314 18.06 -8.13 14.72
N GLU A 315 16.81 -7.97 15.19
CA GLU A 315 15.99 -9.07 15.67
C GLU A 315 15.54 -9.96 14.50
N LYS A 316 15.40 -11.25 14.77
CA LYS A 316 14.79 -12.18 13.80
C LYS A 316 13.35 -11.77 13.57
N PRO A 317 12.87 -11.82 12.31
CA PRO A 317 11.46 -11.61 12.04
C PRO A 317 10.60 -12.59 12.84
N TRP A 318 9.57 -12.08 13.51
CA TRP A 318 8.59 -12.95 14.14
C TRP A 318 7.84 -13.77 13.06
N ARG A 319 7.50 -15.00 13.41
CA ARG A 319 6.68 -15.90 12.59
C ARG A 319 5.67 -16.58 13.47
N LEU A 320 4.49 -16.75 12.94
CA LEU A 320 3.50 -17.60 13.57
C LEU A 320 3.77 -19.06 13.19
N PRO A 321 3.57 -20.03 14.10
CA PRO A 321 3.66 -21.44 13.77
C PRO A 321 2.59 -21.80 12.74
N GLU A 322 2.91 -22.77 11.86
CA GLU A 322 1.98 -23.23 10.83
C GLU A 322 0.77 -23.95 11.44
N LYS A 323 0.98 -24.62 12.57
CA LYS A 323 -0.05 -25.33 13.32
C LYS A 323 -0.23 -24.68 14.68
N PRO A 324 -1.45 -24.62 15.21
CA PRO A 324 -1.67 -24.23 16.58
C PRO A 324 -0.88 -25.13 17.52
N LEU A 325 -0.36 -24.59 18.60
CA LEU A 325 0.22 -25.40 19.68
C LEU A 325 -0.91 -26.10 20.44
N VAL A 326 -0.70 -27.32 20.99
CA VAL A 326 -1.69 -28.12 21.70
C VAL A 326 -1.79 -27.64 23.16
N GLY A 327 -2.98 -27.56 23.74
CA GLY A 327 -3.18 -27.10 25.12
C GLY A 327 -4.21 -25.98 25.18
N HIS A 328 -3.97 -24.88 25.83
CA HIS A 328 -4.84 -23.70 25.76
C HIS A 328 -4.77 -22.97 24.38
N GLU A 329 -4.78 -23.75 23.38
CA GLU A 329 -4.30 -23.55 22.02
C GLU A 329 -5.32 -23.04 21.04
N ASP A 330 -6.35 -22.48 21.51
CA ASP A 330 -7.36 -21.86 20.64
C ASP A 330 -6.81 -20.67 19.89
N HIS A 331 -5.55 -20.31 20.12
CA HIS A 331 -5.05 -18.99 19.81
C HIS A 331 -3.78 -18.99 19.00
N HIS A 332 -3.71 -19.87 17.99
CA HIS A 332 -2.79 -19.69 16.88
C HIS A 332 -1.32 -19.72 17.23
N GLY A 333 -0.97 -20.59 18.15
CA GLY A 333 0.40 -20.79 18.57
C GLY A 333 0.88 -19.80 19.65
N PHE A 334 -0.02 -19.01 20.19
CA PHE A 334 0.21 -18.28 21.41
C PHE A 334 -0.56 -18.94 22.53
N VAL A 335 0.16 -19.40 23.54
CA VAL A 335 -0.43 -19.86 24.78
C VAL A 335 -1.12 -18.65 25.40
N TYR A 336 -2.44 -18.65 25.44
CA TYR A 336 -3.20 -17.80 26.30
C TYR A 336 -3.06 -18.37 27.70
N ASP A 337 -2.34 -17.66 28.54
CA ASP A 337 -2.29 -17.93 29.96
C ASP A 337 -3.30 -17.01 30.65
N PRO A 338 -4.49 -17.51 31.02
CA PRO A 338 -5.49 -16.68 31.70
C PRO A 338 -5.03 -16.23 33.07
N GLU A 339 -4.06 -16.89 33.70
CA GLU A 339 -3.50 -16.50 35.02
C GLU A 339 -2.45 -15.39 34.83
N ASN A 340 -1.81 -15.30 33.67
CA ASN A 340 -0.90 -14.20 33.27
C ASN A 340 -1.52 -13.22 32.25
N SER A 341 -2.76 -13.38 31.88
CA SER A 341 -3.50 -12.37 31.12
C SER A 341 -3.87 -11.18 32.03
N GLY A 342 -2.86 -10.70 32.71
CA GLY A 342 -2.85 -9.60 33.63
C GLY A 342 -4.20 -8.89 33.80
N GLU A 343 -4.94 -9.25 34.77
CA GLU A 343 -5.52 -8.20 35.59
C GLU A 343 -4.37 -7.27 35.95
N VAL A 344 -4.38 -6.09 35.40
CA VAL A 344 -3.56 -5.01 35.91
C VAL A 344 -4.17 -4.68 37.28
N THR A 345 -3.96 -5.57 38.23
CA THR A 345 -4.24 -5.35 39.66
C THR A 345 -3.10 -4.55 40.25
N GLY A 346 -2.84 -3.42 39.66
CA GLY A 346 -1.95 -2.43 40.17
C GLY A 346 -2.47 -1.08 39.75
N SER A 347 -2.83 -0.24 40.69
CA SER A 347 -2.89 1.18 40.42
C SER A 347 -1.56 1.57 39.79
N VAL A 348 -1.55 1.85 38.49
CA VAL A 348 -0.44 2.53 37.85
C VAL A 348 -0.39 3.88 38.54
N LYS A 349 0.46 4.02 39.54
CA LYS A 349 0.92 5.33 39.98
C LYS A 349 1.73 5.85 38.77
N SER A 350 1.07 6.55 37.89
CA SER A 350 1.78 7.28 36.87
C SER A 350 2.12 8.64 37.48
N ASP A 351 3.38 8.81 37.84
CA ASP A 351 3.94 10.13 38.19
C ASP A 351 4.05 11.05 36.97
N TRP A 352 3.30 10.75 35.90
CA TRP A 352 3.34 11.43 34.62
C TRP A 352 2.08 12.21 34.25
N TYR A 353 1.13 12.39 35.20
CA TYR A 353 -0.04 13.28 35.09
C TYR A 353 -0.08 14.24 36.28
#